data_6a877d810d59e5535ea1ed64303a4043
#
_entry.id   6a877d810d59e5535ea1ed64303a4043
#
_cell.length_a   1.000
_cell.length_b   1.000
_cell.length_c   1.000
_cell.angle_alpha   90.00
_cell.angle_beta   90.00
_cell.angle_gamma   90.00
#
_symmetry.space_group_name_H-M   'P 1'
#
loop_
_entity.id
_entity.type
_entity.pdbx_description
1 polymer ?
#
loop_
_entity_poly.entity_id
_entity_poly.type
_entity_poly.pdbx_seq_one_letter_code
_entity_poly.pdbx_strand_id
1 'polypeptide(L)'
;MLKDEVALSREKMKKINVKIIARSVVDDFNNIYETKRGIKIILNDPNNSEEYFINGIENRIEQIIANLLDNSISFSDDNKSILVEISKNENENVVLKVIDEGKGFKEIDTNKIFKRFYSNRPDNFGEHSGLGLNIVKNLVDLHGATITAINNINRQGANIVIIFPKI
;
A
#
# COMPACT_ATOMS: atom_id res chain seq x y z
N MET A 1 11.96 3.88 -18.16
CA MET A 1 12.96 3.33 -17.22
C MET A 1 14.06 4.33 -16.92
N LEU A 2 14.86 4.70 -17.91
CA LEU A 2 15.91 5.71 -17.71
C LEU A 2 15.38 7.07 -17.25
N LYS A 3 14.21 7.48 -17.74
CA LYS A 3 13.56 8.72 -17.32
C LYS A 3 13.15 8.69 -15.85
N ASP A 4 12.64 7.56 -15.38
CA ASP A 4 12.21 7.41 -14.00
C ASP A 4 13.39 7.36 -13.03
N GLU A 5 14.46 6.67 -13.42
CA GLU A 5 15.68 6.63 -12.62
C GLU A 5 16.32 8.01 -12.49
N VAL A 6 16.36 8.78 -13.58
CA VAL A 6 16.89 10.14 -13.58
C VAL A 6 15.99 11.06 -12.75
N ALA A 7 14.66 10.94 -12.88
CA ALA A 7 13.71 11.70 -12.07
C ALA A 7 13.88 11.40 -10.60
N LEU A 8 13.96 10.12 -10.23
CA LEU A 8 14.13 9.68 -8.82
C LEU A 8 15.44 10.20 -8.24
N SER A 9 16.53 10.20 -9.01
CA SER A 9 17.82 10.67 -8.51
C SER A 9 17.86 12.16 -8.25
N ARG A 10 16.94 12.94 -8.85
CA ARG A 10 16.81 14.38 -8.63
C ARG A 10 15.92 14.73 -7.46
N GLU A 11 15.08 13.79 -7.02
CA GLU A 11 14.18 13.98 -5.90
C GLU A 11 14.96 13.79 -4.60
N LYS A 12 14.70 14.67 -3.65
CA LYS A 12 15.39 14.63 -2.36
C LYS A 12 14.52 14.01 -1.31
N MET A 13 15.10 13.14 -0.51
CA MET A 13 14.47 12.64 0.70
C MET A 13 14.29 13.78 1.69
N LYS A 14 13.11 13.83 2.30
CA LYS A 14 12.73 14.82 3.30
C LYS A 14 12.04 14.14 4.45
N LYS A 15 12.01 14.81 5.59
CA LYS A 15 11.14 14.40 6.69
C LYS A 15 9.68 14.66 6.28
N ILE A 16 8.92 13.60 6.14
CA ILE A 16 7.50 13.65 5.74
C ILE A 16 6.64 12.83 6.70
N ASN A 17 5.38 13.22 6.85
CA ASN A 17 4.42 12.54 7.70
C ASN A 17 3.54 11.61 6.88
N VAL A 18 3.72 10.31 7.04
CA VAL A 18 2.99 9.30 6.28
C VAL A 18 1.48 9.37 6.53
N LYS A 19 1.06 9.72 7.76
CA LYS A 19 -0.36 9.80 8.10
C LYS A 19 -1.08 10.88 7.28
N ILE A 20 -0.46 12.03 7.09
CA ILE A 20 -1.05 13.12 6.31
C ILE A 20 -1.20 12.69 4.84
N ILE A 21 -0.17 12.05 4.30
CA ILE A 21 -0.19 11.55 2.93
C ILE A 21 -1.27 10.49 2.76
N ALA A 22 -1.32 9.52 3.68
CA ALA A 22 -2.30 8.45 3.63
C ALA A 22 -3.74 8.98 3.72
N ARG A 23 -3.99 9.96 4.60
CA ARG A 23 -5.30 10.58 4.73
C ARG A 23 -5.76 11.20 3.41
N SER A 24 -4.88 11.93 2.75
CA SER A 24 -5.18 12.57 1.48
C SER A 24 -5.53 11.53 0.40
N VAL A 25 -4.75 10.48 0.27
CA VAL A 25 -5.00 9.43 -0.73
C VAL A 25 -6.29 8.66 -0.40
N VAL A 26 -6.52 8.34 0.87
CA VAL A 26 -7.75 7.66 1.31
C VAL A 26 -8.98 8.50 0.98
N ASP A 27 -8.94 9.80 1.25
CA ASP A 27 -10.05 10.70 0.95
C ASP A 27 -10.34 10.76 -0.55
N ASP A 28 -9.32 10.84 -1.39
CA ASP A 28 -9.48 10.84 -2.84
C ASP A 28 -10.14 9.55 -3.33
N PHE A 29 -9.70 8.41 -2.84
CA PHE A 29 -10.25 7.12 -3.23
C PHE A 29 -11.70 6.95 -2.74
N ASN A 30 -12.01 7.38 -1.53
CA ASN A 30 -13.38 7.34 -1.00
C ASN A 30 -14.33 8.20 -1.85
N ASN A 31 -13.88 9.37 -2.30
CA ASN A 31 -14.68 10.23 -3.17
C ASN A 31 -15.08 9.55 -4.47
N ILE A 32 -14.28 8.62 -4.96
CA ILE A 32 -14.55 7.88 -6.20
C ILE A 32 -15.34 6.60 -5.93
N TYR A 33 -14.87 5.78 -5.00
CA TYR A 33 -15.30 4.38 -4.90
C TYR A 33 -16.42 4.15 -3.89
N GLU A 34 -16.62 5.02 -2.92
CA GLU A 34 -17.75 4.88 -2.00
C GLU A 34 -19.08 4.98 -2.75
N THR A 35 -19.20 5.96 -3.64
CA THR A 35 -20.40 6.13 -4.47
C THR A 35 -20.46 5.08 -5.57
N LYS A 36 -19.34 4.83 -6.26
CA LYS A 36 -19.31 3.98 -7.45
C LYS A 36 -19.47 2.50 -7.14
N ARG A 37 -18.91 2.03 -6.03
CA ARG A 37 -18.86 0.60 -5.68
C ARG A 37 -19.26 0.30 -4.24
N GLY A 38 -19.59 1.30 -3.45
CA GLY A 38 -19.89 1.11 -2.03
C GLY A 38 -18.68 0.65 -1.21
N ILE A 39 -17.46 0.77 -1.76
CA ILE A 39 -16.25 0.40 -1.05
C ILE A 39 -15.82 1.59 -0.19
N LYS A 40 -15.71 1.35 1.11
CA LYS A 40 -15.28 2.35 2.07
C LYS A 40 -13.86 2.05 2.55
N ILE A 41 -13.00 3.03 2.45
CA ILE A 41 -11.62 2.93 2.93
C ILE A 41 -11.54 3.65 4.27
N ILE A 42 -11.03 2.94 5.28
CA ILE A 42 -10.96 3.44 6.66
C ILE A 42 -9.49 3.60 7.01
N LEU A 43 -9.12 4.80 7.46
CA LEU A 43 -7.79 5.07 7.99
C LEU A 43 -7.82 4.87 9.50
N ASN A 44 -7.02 3.95 10.00
CA ASN A 44 -6.91 3.63 11.42
C ASN A 44 -5.52 3.97 11.96
N ASP A 45 -5.50 4.57 13.12
CA ASP A 45 -4.28 4.96 13.83
C ASP A 45 -4.38 4.48 15.28
N PRO A 46 -4.00 3.22 15.57
CA PRO A 46 -4.14 2.67 16.92
C PRO A 46 -3.28 3.36 17.97
N ASN A 47 -2.19 4.01 17.57
CA ASN A 47 -1.33 4.76 18.49
C ASN A 47 -1.88 6.17 18.79
N ASN A 48 -2.87 6.61 18.04
CA ASN A 48 -3.45 7.94 18.15
C ASN A 48 -2.38 9.04 18.19
N SER A 49 -1.45 8.98 17.27
CA SER A 49 -0.34 9.92 17.15
C SER A 49 -0.51 10.81 15.92
N GLU A 50 0.09 11.98 15.94
CA GLU A 50 0.20 12.82 14.76
C GLU A 50 1.62 12.78 14.16
N GLU A 51 2.51 11.98 14.73
CA GLU A 51 3.93 11.96 14.38
C GLU A 51 4.36 10.63 13.75
N TYR A 52 4.01 10.44 12.48
CA TYR A 52 4.46 9.28 11.70
C TYR A 52 5.47 9.71 10.64
N PHE A 53 6.59 10.23 11.11
CA PHE A 53 7.63 10.78 10.23
C PHE A 53 8.58 9.74 9.71
N ILE A 54 8.86 9.83 8.41
CA ILE A 54 9.88 9.05 7.73
C ILE A 54 10.76 9.99 6.91
N ASN A 55 11.91 9.50 6.50
CA ASN A 55 12.71 10.17 5.48
C ASN A 55 12.30 9.62 4.13
N GLY A 56 11.64 10.43 3.32
CA GLY A 56 11.04 9.93 2.09
C GLY A 56 10.78 11.01 1.04
N ILE A 57 10.22 10.55 -0.07
CA ILE A 57 9.82 11.38 -1.20
C ILE A 57 8.30 11.37 -1.26
N GLU A 58 7.68 12.50 -0.98
CA GLU A 58 6.24 12.62 -0.75
C GLU A 58 5.40 12.01 -1.88
N ASN A 59 5.65 12.40 -3.13
CA ASN A 59 4.86 11.89 -4.26
C ASN A 59 5.10 10.39 -4.53
N ARG A 60 6.21 9.84 -4.08
CA ARG A 60 6.47 8.40 -4.21
C ARG A 60 5.75 7.62 -3.12
N ILE A 61 5.63 8.17 -1.92
CA ILE A 61 4.80 7.57 -0.88
C ILE A 61 3.31 7.61 -1.28
N GLU A 62 2.84 8.73 -1.86
CA GLU A 62 1.50 8.80 -2.44
C GLU A 62 1.28 7.67 -3.47
N GLN A 63 2.23 7.46 -4.35
CA GLN A 63 2.16 6.43 -5.39
C GLN A 63 2.10 5.02 -4.79
N ILE A 64 2.88 4.76 -3.74
CA ILE A 64 2.83 3.48 -3.02
C ILE A 64 1.41 3.23 -2.51
N ILE A 65 0.85 4.20 -1.78
CA ILE A 65 -0.48 4.04 -1.16
C ILE A 65 -1.56 3.91 -2.23
N ALA A 66 -1.52 4.74 -3.26
CA ALA A 66 -2.48 4.68 -4.36
C ALA A 66 -2.44 3.33 -5.08
N ASN A 67 -1.25 2.81 -5.37
CA ASN A 67 -1.13 1.51 -6.03
C ASN A 67 -1.62 0.36 -5.16
N LEU A 68 -1.36 0.42 -3.85
CA LEU A 68 -1.89 -0.58 -2.91
C LEU A 68 -3.41 -0.53 -2.83
N LEU A 69 -4.00 0.66 -2.81
CA LEU A 69 -5.46 0.82 -2.80
C LEU A 69 -6.09 0.38 -4.11
N ASP A 70 -5.51 0.72 -5.25
CA ASP A 70 -5.97 0.23 -6.55
C ASP A 70 -6.00 -1.30 -6.59
N ASN A 71 -4.95 -1.92 -6.11
CA ASN A 71 -4.86 -3.38 -6.02
C ASN A 71 -5.98 -3.95 -5.14
N SER A 72 -6.15 -3.40 -3.94
CA SER A 72 -7.18 -3.87 -3.01
C SER A 72 -8.59 -3.69 -3.55
N ILE A 73 -8.88 -2.55 -4.17
CA ILE A 73 -10.19 -2.26 -4.77
C ILE A 73 -10.48 -3.25 -5.89
N SER A 74 -9.50 -3.55 -6.73
CA SER A 74 -9.65 -4.46 -7.87
C SER A 74 -10.03 -5.88 -7.46
N PHE A 75 -9.57 -6.31 -6.30
CA PHE A 75 -9.80 -7.67 -5.82
C PHE A 75 -10.85 -7.74 -4.71
N SER A 76 -11.51 -6.62 -4.40
CA SER A 76 -12.60 -6.58 -3.45
C SER A 76 -13.96 -6.61 -4.16
N ASP A 77 -14.92 -7.26 -3.53
CA ASP A 77 -16.31 -7.16 -3.98
C ASP A 77 -16.90 -5.79 -3.59
N ASP A 78 -18.01 -5.43 -4.24
CA ASP A 78 -18.71 -4.22 -3.89
C ASP A 78 -19.20 -4.25 -2.45
N ASN A 79 -19.33 -3.10 -1.83
CA ASN A 79 -19.80 -2.91 -0.45
C ASN A 79 -18.88 -3.51 0.63
N LYS A 80 -17.64 -3.82 0.29
CA LYS A 80 -16.64 -4.25 1.25
C LYS A 80 -15.82 -3.06 1.74
N SER A 81 -15.09 -3.26 2.82
CA SER A 81 -14.22 -2.24 3.40
C SER A 81 -12.76 -2.58 3.16
N ILE A 82 -11.94 -1.53 3.07
CA ILE A 82 -10.49 -1.63 3.03
C ILE A 82 -9.96 -0.83 4.22
N LEU A 83 -9.06 -1.43 4.98
CA LEU A 83 -8.45 -0.78 6.13
C LEU A 83 -7.02 -0.36 5.78
N VAL A 84 -6.73 0.92 5.98
CA VAL A 84 -5.37 1.46 5.94
C VAL A 84 -4.99 1.76 7.38
N GLU A 85 -3.97 1.07 7.90
CA GLU A 85 -3.54 1.24 9.28
C GLU A 85 -2.14 1.81 9.30
N ILE A 86 -1.93 2.85 10.11
CA ILE A 86 -0.62 3.44 10.36
C ILE A 86 -0.33 3.32 11.84
N SER A 87 0.83 2.73 12.16
CA SER A 87 1.23 2.53 13.55
C SER A 87 2.75 2.61 13.67
N LYS A 88 3.23 2.52 14.89
CA LYS A 88 4.66 2.36 15.18
C LYS A 88 4.86 1.02 15.86
N ASN A 89 5.93 0.32 15.48
CA ASN A 89 6.31 -0.92 16.16
C ASN A 89 7.20 -0.64 17.38
N GLU A 90 7.66 -1.68 18.03
CA GLU A 90 8.50 -1.58 19.24
C GLU A 90 9.80 -0.81 18.99
N ASN A 91 10.30 -0.83 17.76
CA ASN A 91 11.52 -0.15 17.36
C ASN A 91 11.28 1.28 16.86
N GLU A 92 10.06 1.80 17.03
CA GLU A 92 9.65 3.13 16.55
C GLU A 92 9.66 3.28 15.03
N ASN A 93 9.68 2.18 14.29
CA ASN A 93 9.51 2.21 12.84
C ASN A 93 8.05 2.46 12.49
N VAL A 94 7.81 3.20 11.42
CA VAL A 94 6.45 3.44 10.94
C VAL A 94 5.97 2.24 10.13
N VAL A 95 4.83 1.69 10.51
CA VAL A 95 4.22 0.52 9.87
C VAL A 95 2.94 0.96 9.15
N LEU A 96 2.90 0.70 7.86
CA LEU A 96 1.73 0.96 7.02
C LEU A 96 1.16 -0.39 6.57
N LYS A 97 -0.12 -0.62 6.84
CA LYS A 97 -0.83 -1.83 6.41
C LYS A 97 -2.00 -1.46 5.54
N VAL A 98 -2.20 -2.24 4.48
CA VAL A 98 -3.42 -2.17 3.66
C VAL A 98 -4.06 -3.55 3.70
N ILE A 99 -5.26 -3.61 4.26
CA ILE A 99 -5.96 -4.86 4.55
C ILE A 99 -7.28 -4.85 3.80
N ASP A 100 -7.50 -5.85 2.93
CA ASP A 100 -8.76 -5.98 2.20
C ASP A 100 -9.53 -7.23 2.64
N GLU A 101 -10.77 -7.33 2.17
CA GLU A 101 -11.66 -8.45 2.42
C GLU A 101 -11.88 -9.30 1.16
N GLY A 102 -10.95 -9.22 0.20
CA GLY A 102 -10.99 -10.01 -1.04
C GLY A 102 -10.64 -11.47 -0.81
N LYS A 103 -10.33 -12.18 -1.88
CA LYS A 103 -10.03 -13.62 -1.81
C LYS A 103 -8.64 -13.95 -1.30
N GLY A 104 -7.78 -12.95 -1.13
CA GLY A 104 -6.41 -13.16 -0.70
C GLY A 104 -5.49 -13.63 -1.82
N PHE A 105 -4.33 -14.14 -1.44
CA PHE A 105 -3.33 -14.66 -2.37
C PHE A 105 -3.40 -16.18 -2.44
N LYS A 106 -3.26 -16.74 -3.64
CA LYS A 106 -3.17 -18.19 -3.85
C LYS A 106 -1.83 -18.73 -3.41
N GLU A 107 -0.79 -17.95 -3.58
CA GLU A 107 0.60 -18.33 -3.37
C GLU A 107 1.03 -17.97 -1.96
N ILE A 108 1.72 -18.89 -1.29
CA ILE A 108 2.28 -18.66 0.04
C ILE A 108 3.59 -17.88 -0.06
N ASP A 109 4.34 -18.09 -1.15
CA ASP A 109 5.58 -17.34 -1.37
C ASP A 109 5.29 -15.91 -1.83
N THR A 110 5.25 -15.01 -0.87
CA THR A 110 4.91 -13.62 -1.10
C THR A 110 5.96 -12.87 -1.91
N ASN A 111 7.17 -13.39 -2.03
CA ASN A 111 8.19 -12.76 -2.87
C ASN A 111 7.81 -12.76 -4.35
N LYS A 112 7.06 -13.75 -4.79
CA LYS A 112 6.63 -13.86 -6.18
C LYS A 112 5.63 -12.79 -6.58
N ILE A 113 4.77 -12.35 -5.66
CA ILE A 113 3.71 -11.38 -6.00
C ILE A 113 4.25 -9.99 -6.32
N PHE A 114 5.47 -9.69 -5.92
CA PHE A 114 6.14 -8.42 -6.22
C PHE A 114 6.95 -8.47 -7.51
N LYS A 115 6.98 -9.60 -8.20
CA LYS A 115 7.66 -9.70 -9.48
C LYS A 115 6.83 -9.03 -10.57
N ARG A 116 7.52 -8.45 -11.54
CA ARG A 116 6.89 -7.80 -12.68
C ARG A 116 6.00 -8.79 -13.45
N PHE A 117 4.81 -8.35 -13.82
CA PHE A 117 3.78 -9.13 -14.53
C PHE A 117 3.22 -10.31 -13.76
N TYR A 118 3.55 -10.47 -12.48
CA TYR A 118 2.99 -11.54 -11.68
C TYR A 118 1.58 -11.17 -11.21
N SER A 119 0.63 -12.09 -11.36
CA SER A 119 -0.72 -11.95 -10.84
C SER A 119 -1.11 -13.23 -10.13
N ASN A 120 -1.37 -13.15 -8.83
CA ASN A 120 -1.67 -14.29 -7.95
C ASN A 120 -3.10 -14.23 -7.41
N ARG A 121 -3.80 -13.13 -7.61
CA ARG A 121 -5.15 -12.96 -7.08
C ARG A 121 -6.14 -13.73 -7.94
N PRO A 122 -7.08 -14.50 -7.34
CA PRO A 122 -8.17 -15.09 -8.10
C PRO A 122 -9.01 -13.98 -8.75
N ASP A 123 -9.68 -14.30 -9.82
CA ASP A 123 -10.54 -13.34 -10.52
C ASP A 123 -9.82 -12.11 -11.07
N ASN A 124 -8.56 -12.29 -11.43
CA ASN A 124 -7.86 -11.26 -12.18
C ASN A 124 -8.38 -11.23 -13.61
N PHE A 125 -9.04 -10.16 -13.99
CA PHE A 125 -9.70 -10.00 -15.27
C PHE A 125 -8.83 -9.34 -16.34
N GLY A 126 -7.52 -9.37 -16.18
CA GLY A 126 -6.61 -8.85 -17.17
C GLY A 126 -6.44 -7.33 -17.16
N GLU A 127 -7.16 -6.63 -16.32
CA GLU A 127 -6.97 -5.18 -16.15
C GLU A 127 -5.69 -4.86 -15.38
N HIS A 128 -5.14 -5.86 -14.68
CA HIS A 128 -3.93 -5.72 -13.91
C HIS A 128 -2.80 -6.50 -14.56
N SER A 129 -1.81 -5.80 -15.01
CA SER A 129 -0.62 -6.38 -15.63
C SER A 129 0.38 -6.96 -14.63
N GLY A 130 0.12 -6.85 -13.32
CA GLY A 130 1.07 -7.21 -12.28
C GLY A 130 2.16 -6.17 -12.06
N LEU A 131 2.03 -5.00 -12.68
CA LEU A 131 3.02 -3.93 -12.54
C LEU A 131 2.86 -3.09 -11.28
N GLY A 132 1.64 -2.99 -10.75
CA GLY A 132 1.36 -2.17 -9.58
C GLY A 132 2.17 -2.57 -8.36
N LEU A 133 2.20 -3.85 -8.02
CA LEU A 133 2.97 -4.35 -6.87
C LEU A 133 4.47 -4.34 -7.12
N ASN A 134 4.93 -4.55 -8.36
CA ASN A 134 6.33 -4.42 -8.71
C ASN A 134 6.83 -2.98 -8.51
N ILE A 135 6.05 -2.00 -8.94
CA ILE A 135 6.36 -0.58 -8.73
C ILE A 135 6.42 -0.28 -7.24
N VAL A 136 5.45 -0.76 -6.45
CA VAL A 136 5.44 -0.57 -5.00
C VAL A 136 6.72 -1.14 -4.38
N LYS A 137 7.10 -2.35 -4.75
CA LYS A 137 8.32 -2.98 -4.24
C LYS A 137 9.56 -2.13 -4.52
N ASN A 138 9.68 -1.62 -5.75
CA ASN A 138 10.81 -0.78 -6.14
C ASN A 138 10.85 0.53 -5.33
N LEU A 139 9.70 1.16 -5.11
CA LEU A 139 9.62 2.38 -4.33
C LEU A 139 9.88 2.14 -2.85
N VAL A 140 9.42 1.01 -2.32
CA VAL A 140 9.71 0.59 -0.94
C VAL A 140 11.21 0.39 -0.75
N ASP A 141 11.85 -0.30 -1.70
CA ASP A 141 13.30 -0.52 -1.66
C ASP A 141 14.07 0.80 -1.73
N LEU A 142 13.61 1.73 -2.55
CA LEU A 142 14.20 3.07 -2.65
C LEU A 142 14.22 3.79 -1.28
N HIS A 143 13.21 3.56 -0.47
CA HIS A 143 13.07 4.18 0.85
C HIS A 143 13.77 3.39 1.97
N GLY A 144 14.48 2.33 1.63
CA GLY A 144 15.11 1.48 2.64
C GLY A 144 14.11 0.75 3.53
N ALA A 145 12.88 0.62 3.07
CA ALA A 145 11.80 -0.03 3.79
C ALA A 145 11.66 -1.50 3.38
N THR A 146 10.84 -2.24 4.10
CA THR A 146 10.51 -3.63 3.77
C THR A 146 9.02 -3.75 3.48
N ILE A 147 8.67 -4.69 2.62
CA ILE A 147 7.28 -5.00 2.30
C ILE A 147 7.05 -6.50 2.35
N THR A 148 5.95 -6.89 2.98
CA THR A 148 5.50 -8.27 3.02
C THR A 148 4.02 -8.34 2.71
N ALA A 149 3.56 -9.48 2.20
CA ALA A 149 2.17 -9.72 1.92
C ALA A 149 1.77 -11.06 2.52
N ILE A 150 0.65 -11.08 3.21
CA ILE A 150 0.10 -12.27 3.84
C ILE A 150 -1.41 -12.30 3.63
N ASN A 151 -2.00 -13.48 3.79
CA ASN A 151 -3.44 -13.59 3.90
C ASN A 151 -3.89 -13.26 5.31
N ASN A 152 -5.09 -12.69 5.45
CA ASN A 152 -5.65 -12.41 6.76
C ASN A 152 -5.83 -13.69 7.56
N ILE A 153 -5.61 -13.59 8.87
CA ILE A 153 -5.83 -14.71 9.79
C ILE A 153 -7.30 -14.74 10.18
N ASN A 154 -7.92 -15.92 10.15
CA ASN A 154 -9.30 -16.15 10.57
C ASN A 154 -10.37 -15.42 9.74
N ARG A 155 -10.01 -14.84 8.62
CA ARG A 155 -10.96 -14.22 7.68
C ARG A 155 -10.36 -14.17 6.29
N GLN A 156 -11.20 -13.99 5.30
CA GLN A 156 -10.79 -13.85 3.91
C GLN A 156 -10.14 -12.49 3.68
N GLY A 157 -9.15 -12.44 2.79
CA GLY A 157 -8.53 -11.20 2.35
C GLY A 157 -7.02 -11.19 2.45
N ALA A 158 -6.45 -10.10 1.96
CA ALA A 158 -5.01 -9.88 1.91
C ALA A 158 -4.59 -8.76 2.85
N ASN A 159 -3.37 -8.85 3.34
CA ASN A 159 -2.75 -7.84 4.18
C ASN A 159 -1.34 -7.56 3.65
N ILE A 160 -1.11 -6.33 3.21
CA ILE A 160 0.21 -5.89 2.76
C ILE A 160 0.77 -4.97 3.83
N VAL A 161 1.98 -5.27 4.29
CA VAL A 161 2.64 -4.58 5.40
C VAL A 161 3.94 -3.97 4.92
N ILE A 162 4.08 -2.65 5.10
CA ILE A 162 5.32 -1.92 4.81
C ILE A 162 5.87 -1.38 6.13
N ILE A 163 7.16 -1.58 6.37
CA ILE A 163 7.86 -1.05 7.53
C ILE A 163 8.92 -0.08 7.05
N PHE A 164 8.75 1.18 7.42
CA PHE A 164 9.71 2.25 7.11
C PHE A 164 10.65 2.45 8.29
N PRO A 165 11.97 2.57 8.04
CA PRO A 165 12.90 2.81 9.14
C PRO A 165 12.61 4.15 9.81
N LYS A 166 12.76 4.19 11.13
CA LYS A 166 12.63 5.45 11.86
C LYS A 166 13.74 6.43 11.44
N ILE A 167 13.45 7.69 11.63
CA ILE A 167 14.45 8.73 11.40
C ILE A 167 15.40 8.81 12.59
#